data_10785fd24e5bd619d768a9dee7f4a4f5
#
_entry.id   10785fd24e5bd619d768a9dee7f4a4f5
#
_cell.length_a   1.000
_cell.length_b   1.000
_cell.length_c   1.000
_cell.angle_alpha   90.00
_cell.angle_beta   90.00
_cell.angle_gamma   90.00
#
_symmetry.space_group_name_H-M   'P 1'
#
loop_
_entity.id
_entity.type
_entity.pdbx_description
1 polymer ?
#
loop_
_entity_poly.entity_id
_entity_poly.type
_entity_poly.pdbx_seq_one_letter_code
_entity_poly.pdbx_strand_id
1 'polypeptide(L)'
;SGGFTKQAARNIFYGGTVFFVLVFIALVFDSRAAIPKRSNAAAITPAVERGKTLWETRNCIGCHTLLGEGAYFAPELGNVYTRRGGDFIKGWIKAQPTHTPGRRQMPQFNFSEAQLDDLVEFLKWTSQINTEKWPPNIEG
;
A
#
# COMPACT_ATOMS: atom_id res chain seq x y z
N SER A 1 25.52 -10.17 -49.25
CA SER A 1 25.28 -9.64 -47.93
C SER A 1 23.80 -9.34 -47.77
N GLY A 2 23.06 -10.22 -47.09
CA GLY A 2 21.66 -10.03 -46.83
C GLY A 2 21.45 -8.89 -45.84
N GLY A 3 21.25 -7.66 -46.32
CA GLY A 3 20.90 -6.51 -45.51
C GLY A 3 19.55 -6.68 -44.82
N PHE A 4 19.38 -6.06 -43.70
CA PHE A 4 18.11 -6.01 -42.92
C PHE A 4 17.02 -5.33 -43.76
N THR A 5 16.00 -6.08 -44.16
CA THR A 5 14.97 -5.60 -45.08
C THR A 5 13.79 -4.96 -44.35
N LYS A 6 13.05 -4.06 -45.01
CA LYS A 6 11.79 -3.50 -44.47
C LYS A 6 10.80 -4.59 -44.11
N GLN A 7 10.75 -5.69 -44.88
CA GLN A 7 9.87 -6.82 -44.60
C GLN A 7 10.29 -7.54 -43.31
N ALA A 8 11.58 -7.77 -43.10
CA ALA A 8 12.09 -8.36 -41.88
C ALA A 8 11.78 -7.47 -40.66
N ALA A 9 12.03 -6.17 -40.78
CA ALA A 9 11.71 -5.20 -39.73
C ALA A 9 10.21 -5.23 -39.36
N ARG A 10 9.33 -5.20 -40.33
CA ARG A 10 7.88 -5.26 -40.16
C ARG A 10 7.47 -6.56 -39.47
N ASN A 11 7.98 -7.68 -39.87
CA ASN A 11 7.64 -8.99 -39.31
C ASN A 11 8.09 -9.12 -37.87
N ILE A 12 9.30 -8.63 -37.56
CA ILE A 12 9.80 -8.58 -36.17
C ILE A 12 8.93 -7.67 -35.29
N PHE A 13 8.58 -6.50 -35.81
CA PHE A 13 7.73 -5.55 -35.06
C PHE A 13 6.34 -6.14 -34.76
N TYR A 14 5.64 -6.65 -35.79
CA TYR A 14 4.32 -7.24 -35.58
C TYR A 14 4.37 -8.54 -34.76
N GLY A 15 5.32 -9.42 -35.05
CA GLY A 15 5.49 -10.66 -34.30
C GLY A 15 5.82 -10.40 -32.81
N GLY A 16 6.76 -9.49 -32.55
CA GLY A 16 7.10 -9.08 -31.19
C GLY A 16 5.92 -8.41 -30.47
N THR A 17 5.22 -7.51 -31.14
CA THR A 17 4.03 -6.84 -30.58
C THR A 17 2.95 -7.86 -30.19
N VAL A 18 2.59 -8.75 -31.09
CA VAL A 18 1.57 -9.80 -30.83
C VAL A 18 2.02 -10.69 -29.68
N PHE A 19 3.27 -11.14 -29.68
CA PHE A 19 3.82 -11.97 -28.60
C PHE A 19 3.70 -11.30 -27.24
N PHE A 20 4.18 -10.06 -27.12
CA PHE A 20 4.15 -9.37 -25.83
C PHE A 20 2.74 -8.95 -25.38
N VAL A 21 1.83 -8.64 -26.31
CA VAL A 21 0.42 -8.43 -26.00
C VAL A 21 -0.21 -9.69 -25.41
N LEU A 22 0.07 -10.86 -25.99
CA LEU A 22 -0.42 -12.13 -25.45
C LEU A 22 0.15 -12.44 -24.07
N VAL A 23 1.45 -12.20 -23.85
CA VAL A 23 2.07 -12.33 -22.53
C VAL A 23 1.43 -11.38 -21.52
N PHE A 24 1.22 -10.12 -21.90
CA PHE A 24 0.54 -9.14 -21.05
C PHE A 24 -0.87 -9.59 -20.65
N ILE A 25 -1.67 -10.06 -21.62
CA ILE A 25 -3.03 -10.57 -21.36
C ILE A 25 -2.98 -11.76 -20.38
N ALA A 26 -2.07 -12.71 -20.59
CA ALA A 26 -1.89 -13.84 -19.70
C ALA A 26 -1.54 -13.41 -18.28
N LEU A 27 -0.63 -12.44 -18.10
CA LEU A 27 -0.26 -11.88 -16.81
C LEU A 27 -1.42 -11.12 -16.15
N VAL A 28 -2.27 -10.44 -16.92
CA VAL A 28 -3.48 -9.78 -16.37
C VAL A 28 -4.44 -10.81 -15.78
N PHE A 29 -4.68 -11.92 -16.47
CA PHE A 29 -5.54 -12.99 -15.95
C PHE A 29 -4.96 -13.65 -14.72
N ASP A 30 -3.67 -13.93 -14.71
CA ASP A 30 -2.97 -14.47 -13.53
C ASP A 30 -3.07 -13.52 -12.33
N SER A 31 -2.81 -12.24 -12.53
CA SER A 31 -2.92 -11.21 -11.48
C SER A 31 -4.34 -11.10 -10.92
N ARG A 32 -5.36 -11.13 -11.79
CA ARG A 32 -6.77 -11.09 -11.34
C ARG A 32 -7.15 -12.28 -10.48
N ALA A 33 -6.57 -13.44 -10.74
CA ALA A 33 -6.79 -14.64 -9.92
C ALA A 33 -6.00 -14.62 -8.61
N ALA A 34 -4.80 -14.05 -8.61
CA ALA A 34 -3.90 -14.04 -7.46
C ALA A 34 -4.19 -12.91 -6.45
N ILE A 35 -4.52 -11.70 -6.91
CA ILE A 35 -4.70 -10.52 -6.06
C ILE A 35 -5.73 -10.73 -4.95
N PRO A 36 -6.97 -11.23 -5.21
CA PRO A 36 -7.95 -11.40 -4.15
C PRO A 36 -7.50 -12.34 -3.01
N LYS A 37 -6.72 -13.36 -3.36
CA LYS A 37 -6.19 -14.32 -2.40
C LYS A 37 -5.07 -13.74 -1.53
N ARG A 38 -4.25 -12.85 -2.11
CA ARG A 38 -3.11 -12.22 -1.42
C ARG A 38 -3.54 -11.01 -0.60
N SER A 39 -4.46 -10.21 -1.12
CA SER A 39 -4.91 -8.97 -0.50
C SER A 39 -5.92 -9.17 0.64
N ASN A 40 -6.32 -10.39 0.96
CA ASN A 40 -7.37 -10.66 1.95
C ASN A 40 -8.66 -9.86 1.69
N ALA A 41 -9.07 -9.78 0.43
CA ALA A 41 -10.19 -8.95 -0.02
C ALA A 41 -11.52 -9.30 0.69
N ALA A 42 -11.70 -10.58 1.05
CA ALA A 42 -12.90 -11.03 1.76
C ALA A 42 -13.03 -10.45 3.19
N ALA A 43 -11.97 -9.93 3.76
CA ALA A 43 -11.96 -9.31 5.08
C ALA A 43 -12.13 -7.78 5.05
N ILE A 44 -12.40 -7.19 3.89
CA ILE A 44 -12.73 -5.76 3.78
C ILE A 44 -14.13 -5.54 4.35
N THR A 45 -14.18 -4.81 5.44
CA THR A 45 -15.44 -4.42 6.11
C THR A 45 -15.72 -2.94 5.87
N PRO A 46 -16.94 -2.45 6.12
CA PRO A 46 -17.23 -1.02 6.07
C PRO A 46 -16.32 -0.17 6.98
N ALA A 47 -15.86 -0.71 8.10
CA ALA A 47 -14.89 -0.03 8.96
C ALA A 47 -13.53 0.14 8.28
N VAL A 48 -13.04 -0.90 7.60
CA VAL A 48 -11.80 -0.85 6.79
C VAL A 48 -11.92 0.20 5.69
N GLU A 49 -13.06 0.26 4.99
CA GLU A 49 -13.29 1.26 3.93
C GLU A 49 -13.30 2.69 4.47
N ARG A 50 -13.97 2.93 5.61
CA ARG A 50 -13.94 4.24 6.26
C ARG A 50 -12.55 4.61 6.76
N GLY A 51 -11.82 3.66 7.34
CA GLY A 51 -10.44 3.86 7.77
C GLY A 51 -9.52 4.20 6.59
N LYS A 52 -9.68 3.53 5.45
CA LYS A 52 -8.98 3.86 4.20
C LYS A 52 -9.32 5.28 3.73
N THR A 53 -10.58 5.65 3.76
CA THR A 53 -11.03 7.00 3.40
C THR A 53 -10.39 8.06 4.31
N LEU A 54 -10.28 7.81 5.62
CA LEU A 54 -9.57 8.70 6.55
C LEU A 54 -8.08 8.79 6.20
N TRP A 55 -7.43 7.67 5.92
CA TRP A 55 -6.03 7.62 5.49
C TRP A 55 -5.76 8.53 4.28
N GLU A 56 -6.63 8.47 3.28
CA GLU A 56 -6.53 9.25 2.05
C GLU A 56 -6.87 10.74 2.28
N THR A 57 -8.01 11.02 2.89
CA THR A 57 -8.51 12.40 3.06
C THR A 57 -7.69 13.22 4.06
N ARG A 58 -7.04 12.57 5.01
CA ARG A 58 -6.13 13.23 5.96
C ARG A 58 -4.67 13.24 5.50
N ASN A 59 -4.42 12.76 4.27
CA ASN A 59 -3.12 12.76 3.63
C ASN A 59 -2.02 12.07 4.48
N CYS A 60 -2.34 10.95 5.12
CA CYS A 60 -1.36 10.19 5.89
C CYS A 60 -0.20 9.72 5.00
N ILE A 61 -0.51 9.38 3.74
CA ILE A 61 0.46 8.98 2.71
C ILE A 61 1.45 10.11 2.35
N GLY A 62 1.12 11.35 2.64
CA GLY A 62 2.02 12.49 2.43
C GLY A 62 3.23 12.52 3.36
N CYS A 63 3.19 11.75 4.45
CA CYS A 63 4.30 11.61 5.40
C CYS A 63 4.74 10.16 5.56
N HIS A 64 3.80 9.21 5.58
CA HIS A 64 4.04 7.79 5.78
C HIS A 64 4.04 7.02 4.46
N THR A 65 4.74 5.88 4.46
CA THR A 65 4.54 4.83 3.45
C THR A 65 3.56 3.78 3.99
N LEU A 66 2.80 3.20 3.07
CA LEU A 66 1.95 2.04 3.30
C LEU A 66 2.25 1.01 2.21
N LEU A 67 2.85 -0.12 2.59
CA LEU A 67 3.29 -1.17 1.66
C LEU A 67 4.21 -0.63 0.55
N GLY A 68 5.10 0.31 0.90
CA GLY A 68 6.06 0.93 -0.01
C GLY A 68 5.55 2.15 -0.78
N GLU A 69 4.27 2.42 -0.74
CA GLU A 69 3.66 3.59 -1.39
C GLU A 69 3.58 4.77 -0.43
N GLY A 70 4.00 5.94 -0.87
CA GLY A 70 3.91 7.19 -0.12
C GLY A 70 5.24 7.88 0.14
N ALA A 71 5.27 8.76 1.15
CA ALA A 71 6.44 9.55 1.49
C ALA A 71 7.28 8.90 2.60
N TYR A 72 8.60 9.06 2.50
CA TYR A 72 9.59 8.54 3.48
C TYR A 72 9.90 9.55 4.60
N PHE A 73 8.99 10.47 4.87
CA PHE A 73 9.16 11.44 5.94
C PHE A 73 8.95 10.82 7.33
N ALA A 74 8.06 9.85 7.43
CA ALA A 74 7.69 9.13 8.64
C ALA A 74 7.74 7.60 8.39
N PRO A 75 7.60 6.76 9.44
CA PRO A 75 7.73 5.31 9.31
C PRO A 75 6.71 4.65 8.37
N GLU A 76 7.11 3.50 7.80
CA GLU A 76 6.23 2.56 7.10
C GLU A 76 5.17 2.00 8.05
N LEU A 77 3.90 2.01 7.63
CA LEU A 77 2.78 1.61 8.47
C LEU A 77 2.07 0.32 8.02
N GLY A 78 2.55 -0.37 6.96
CA GLY A 78 1.91 -1.58 6.45
C GLY A 78 1.79 -2.71 7.48
N ASN A 79 2.69 -2.78 8.45
CA ASN A 79 2.69 -3.78 9.52
C ASN A 79 2.60 -3.17 10.94
N VAL A 80 2.24 -1.90 11.05
CA VAL A 80 2.24 -1.18 12.34
C VAL A 80 1.30 -1.82 13.37
N TYR A 81 0.15 -2.35 12.94
CA TYR A 81 -0.76 -3.03 13.86
C TYR A 81 -0.12 -4.27 14.47
N THR A 82 0.59 -5.07 13.68
CA THR A 82 1.30 -6.26 14.18
C THR A 82 2.42 -5.89 15.14
N ARG A 83 3.13 -4.78 14.90
CA ARG A 83 4.27 -4.35 15.74
C ARG A 83 3.83 -3.68 17.05
N ARG A 84 2.77 -2.89 17.01
CA ARG A 84 2.42 -1.98 18.12
C ARG A 84 1.03 -2.22 18.71
N GLY A 85 0.11 -2.80 17.96
CA GLY A 85 -1.28 -2.99 18.38
C GLY A 85 -2.14 -1.73 18.24
N GLY A 86 -3.46 -1.94 18.31
CA GLY A 86 -4.45 -0.89 18.11
C GLY A 86 -4.43 0.21 19.18
N ASP A 87 -4.27 -0.16 20.44
CA ASP A 87 -4.26 0.80 21.55
C ASP A 87 -3.08 1.77 21.45
N PHE A 88 -1.91 1.26 21.08
CA PHE A 88 -0.74 2.11 20.82
C PHE A 88 -1.00 3.08 19.68
N ILE A 89 -1.56 2.60 18.57
CA ILE A 89 -1.87 3.45 17.40
C ILE A 89 -2.81 4.58 17.81
N LYS A 90 -3.90 4.29 18.51
CA LYS A 90 -4.84 5.30 18.99
C LYS A 90 -4.18 6.30 19.93
N GLY A 91 -3.47 5.79 20.93
CA GLY A 91 -2.76 6.62 21.92
C GLY A 91 -1.73 7.54 21.26
N TRP A 92 -0.97 7.02 20.29
CA TRP A 92 0.03 7.80 19.57
C TRP A 92 -0.59 8.94 18.75
N ILE A 93 -1.67 8.65 18.01
CA ILE A 93 -2.37 9.67 17.22
C ILE A 93 -2.95 10.76 18.11
N LYS A 94 -3.56 10.39 19.24
CA LYS A 94 -4.14 11.35 20.21
C LYS A 94 -3.08 12.22 20.88
N ALA A 95 -1.90 11.69 21.13
CA ALA A 95 -0.81 12.40 21.79
C ALA A 95 -0.07 13.40 20.90
N GLN A 96 -0.39 13.45 19.61
CA GLN A 96 0.30 14.36 18.68
C GLN A 96 -0.21 15.81 18.78
N PRO A 97 0.67 16.78 18.53
CA PRO A 97 2.12 16.67 18.38
C PRO A 97 2.79 16.43 19.76
N THR A 98 3.84 15.62 19.80
CA THR A 98 4.52 15.31 21.06
C THR A 98 5.41 16.44 21.58
N HIS A 99 5.65 17.47 20.78
CA HIS A 99 6.53 18.62 21.08
C HIS A 99 7.97 18.22 21.49
N THR A 100 8.42 17.04 21.09
CA THR A 100 9.77 16.56 21.37
C THR A 100 10.78 17.32 20.51
N PRO A 101 11.73 18.07 21.10
CA PRO A 101 12.72 18.83 20.34
C PRO A 101 13.53 17.94 19.39
N GLY A 102 13.80 18.43 18.18
CA GLY A 102 14.60 17.72 17.16
C GLY A 102 13.90 16.54 16.48
N ARG A 103 12.67 16.22 16.84
CA ARG A 103 11.87 15.19 16.17
C ARG A 103 10.87 15.78 15.19
N ARG A 104 10.62 15.03 14.13
CA ARG A 104 9.53 15.30 13.20
C ARG A 104 8.21 15.14 13.94
N GLN A 105 7.25 16.02 13.65
CA GLN A 105 5.97 16.03 14.34
C GLN A 105 4.85 15.59 13.40
N MET A 106 4.04 14.67 13.87
CA MET A 106 2.75 14.38 13.27
C MET A 106 1.74 15.43 13.74
N PRO A 107 0.86 15.97 12.89
CA PRO A 107 -0.14 16.95 13.32
C PRO A 107 -1.23 16.30 14.18
N GLN A 108 -1.95 17.13 14.97
CA GLN A 108 -3.17 16.68 15.63
C GLN A 108 -4.33 16.72 14.65
N PHE A 109 -4.99 15.58 14.49
CA PHE A 109 -6.14 15.43 13.59
C PHE A 109 -7.51 15.57 14.28
N ASN A 110 -7.55 15.55 15.61
CA ASN A 110 -8.78 15.61 16.41
C ASN A 110 -9.81 14.55 16.01
N PHE A 111 -9.34 13.31 15.73
CA PHE A 111 -10.23 12.21 15.42
C PHE A 111 -11.13 11.84 16.59
N SER A 112 -12.38 11.51 16.28
CA SER A 112 -13.27 10.85 17.25
C SER A 112 -12.81 9.41 17.51
N GLU A 113 -13.30 8.80 18.60
CA GLU A 113 -13.01 7.40 18.90
C GLU A 113 -13.42 6.47 17.75
N ALA A 114 -14.61 6.70 17.16
CA ALA A 114 -15.08 5.92 16.03
C ALA A 114 -14.15 6.03 14.80
N GLN A 115 -13.63 7.22 14.52
CA GLN A 115 -12.65 7.42 13.43
C GLN A 115 -11.34 6.72 13.72
N LEU A 116 -10.89 6.74 14.97
CA LEU A 116 -9.68 6.02 15.38
C LEU A 116 -9.87 4.50 15.28
N ASP A 117 -11.06 4.00 15.65
CA ASP A 117 -11.40 2.58 15.48
C ASP A 117 -11.37 2.16 14.01
N ASP A 118 -12.00 2.93 13.14
CA ASP A 118 -12.00 2.69 11.70
C ASP A 118 -10.58 2.70 11.12
N LEU A 119 -9.74 3.67 11.53
CA LEU A 119 -8.35 3.74 11.08
C LEU A 119 -7.53 2.54 11.58
N VAL A 120 -7.76 2.11 12.81
CA VAL A 120 -7.11 0.90 13.36
C VAL A 120 -7.54 -0.35 12.60
N GLU A 121 -8.82 -0.51 12.26
CA GLU A 121 -9.30 -1.64 11.46
C GLU A 121 -8.67 -1.64 10.05
N PHE A 122 -8.51 -0.48 9.43
CA PHE A 122 -7.78 -0.36 8.16
C PHE A 122 -6.31 -0.79 8.29
N LEU A 123 -5.57 -0.30 9.28
CA LEU A 123 -4.17 -0.67 9.51
C LEU A 123 -4.00 -2.13 9.95
N LYS A 124 -4.99 -2.69 10.64
CA LYS A 124 -5.04 -4.11 10.97
C LYS A 124 -5.22 -4.96 9.71
N TRP A 125 -6.16 -4.57 8.85
CA TRP A 125 -6.39 -5.25 7.59
C TRP A 125 -5.15 -5.20 6.68
N THR A 126 -4.47 -4.04 6.56
CA THR A 126 -3.23 -3.94 5.78
C THR A 126 -2.13 -4.86 6.30
N SER A 127 -2.02 -5.02 7.62
CA SER A 127 -1.03 -5.90 8.23
C SER A 127 -1.27 -7.40 7.96
N GLN A 128 -2.47 -7.75 7.49
CA GLN A 128 -2.88 -9.13 7.16
C GLN A 128 -2.73 -9.46 5.66
N ILE A 129 -2.35 -8.49 4.84
CA ILE A 129 -2.07 -8.71 3.42
C ILE A 129 -0.81 -9.59 3.30
N ASN A 130 -0.87 -10.61 2.44
CA ASN A 130 0.29 -11.45 2.20
C ASN A 130 1.30 -10.73 1.28
N THR A 131 2.31 -10.17 1.90
CA THR A 131 3.39 -9.41 1.25
C THR A 131 4.71 -10.17 1.22
N GLU A 132 4.70 -11.49 1.42
CA GLU A 132 5.92 -12.31 1.51
C GLU A 132 6.92 -11.78 2.57
N LYS A 133 6.37 -11.36 3.73
CA LYS A 133 7.10 -10.78 4.87
C LYS A 133 7.72 -9.39 4.63
N TRP A 134 7.28 -8.67 3.61
CA TRP A 134 7.63 -7.28 3.44
C TRP A 134 6.52 -6.35 4.01
N PRO A 135 6.78 -5.22 4.63
CA PRO A 135 8.11 -4.73 5.01
C PRO A 135 8.73 -5.61 6.10
N PRO A 136 10.07 -5.67 6.17
CA PRO A 136 10.72 -6.32 7.29
C PRO A 136 10.29 -5.63 8.60
N ASN A 137 10.38 -6.35 9.73
CA ASN A 137 10.00 -5.80 11.03
C ASN A 137 11.04 -4.76 11.50
N ILE A 138 11.06 -3.61 10.83
CA ILE A 138 11.91 -2.46 11.19
C ILE A 138 11.05 -1.44 11.90
N GLU A 139 11.55 -0.98 13.02
CA GLU A 139 11.04 0.19 13.70
C GLU A 139 11.59 1.42 12.98
N GLY A 140 10.70 2.24 12.42
CA GLY A 140 11.06 3.49 11.78
C GLY A 140 11.55 4.54 12.77
#